data_62af881b116f253c051daeda07ce81ee
#
_entry.id   62af881b116f253c051daeda07ce81ee
#
_cell.length_a   1.000
_cell.length_b   1.000
_cell.length_c   1.000
_cell.angle_alpha   90.00
_cell.angle_beta   90.00
_cell.angle_gamma   90.00
#
_symmetry.space_group_name_H-M   'P 1'
#
loop_
_entity.id
_entity.type
_entity.pdbx_description
1 polymer ?
#
loop_
_entity_poly.entity_id
_entity_poly.type
_entity_poly.pdbx_seq_one_letter_code
_entity_poly.pdbx_strand_id
1 'polypeptide(L)'
;MSEDLIVAKGLGKKFGDFIAVDGIDFSVRKGESFGLLGPNGAGKSTSIRCLNSLIKPDSGTVKIFGESIATHRESILGRIGSIIEKPDFYKYLSAYRNLEIFSRISGKPSNKQVIYKMLEFVGLGGRERDKFAGFSHGMKQRLGNAQTLLHNPDLIILDEPTTGLDPQGIIDIRNLILRLKNEQNKTVVLSSHNLAEIELICNRMVIINKGRSIVEGKVSELM
;
A
#
# COMPACT_ATOMS: atom_id res chain seq x y z
N MET A 1 7.83 11.97 21.37
CA MET A 1 6.99 10.77 21.06
C MET A 1 6.64 10.86 19.60
N SER A 2 6.92 9.81 18.80
CA SER A 2 6.53 9.79 17.38
C SER A 2 5.00 9.75 17.29
N GLU A 3 4.44 10.66 16.50
CA GLU A 3 3.00 10.77 16.29
C GLU A 3 2.47 9.55 15.50
N ASP A 4 1.41 8.91 16.01
CA ASP A 4 0.75 7.81 15.30
C ASP A 4 0.03 8.38 14.08
N LEU A 5 0.42 7.92 12.89
CA LEU A 5 -0.15 8.35 11.61
C LEU A 5 -1.43 7.59 11.30
N ILE A 6 -1.48 6.29 11.66
CA ILE A 6 -2.68 5.45 11.58
C ILE A 6 -3.01 4.93 12.97
N VAL A 7 -4.28 4.95 13.34
CA VAL A 7 -4.83 4.30 14.54
C VAL A 7 -6.10 3.58 14.15
N ALA A 8 -6.09 2.25 14.20
CA ALA A 8 -7.26 1.40 14.07
C ALA A 8 -7.61 0.83 15.45
N LYS A 9 -8.88 0.99 15.89
CA LYS A 9 -9.36 0.49 17.19
C LYS A 9 -10.67 -0.27 17.02
N GLY A 10 -10.69 -1.52 17.49
CA GLY A 10 -11.85 -2.39 17.46
C GLY A 10 -12.40 -2.63 16.06
N LEU A 11 -11.53 -2.57 15.03
CA LEU A 11 -11.94 -2.67 13.63
C LEU A 11 -12.63 -4.00 13.35
N GLY A 12 -13.88 -3.94 12.92
CA GLY A 12 -14.67 -5.13 12.58
C GLY A 12 -15.38 -5.02 11.24
N LYS A 13 -15.45 -6.15 10.53
CA LYS A 13 -16.14 -6.27 9.24
C LYS A 13 -16.75 -7.66 9.05
N LYS A 14 -18.03 -7.67 8.68
CA LYS A 14 -18.80 -8.88 8.35
C LYS A 14 -19.27 -8.83 6.89
N PHE A 15 -19.40 -9.99 6.29
CA PHE A 15 -20.02 -10.20 4.98
C PHE A 15 -21.06 -11.30 5.12
N GLY A 16 -22.34 -10.93 5.27
CA GLY A 16 -23.37 -11.83 5.71
C GLY A 16 -23.01 -12.42 7.09
N ASP A 17 -22.98 -13.74 7.21
CA ASP A 17 -22.61 -14.44 8.44
C ASP A 17 -21.08 -14.60 8.63
N PHE A 18 -20.30 -14.30 7.62
CA PHE A 18 -18.83 -14.41 7.67
C PHE A 18 -18.20 -13.19 8.32
N ILE A 19 -17.49 -13.40 9.43
CA ILE A 19 -16.72 -12.36 10.12
C ILE A 19 -15.30 -12.35 9.52
N ALA A 20 -15.01 -11.35 8.70
CA ALA A 20 -13.71 -11.20 8.06
C ALA A 20 -12.69 -10.47 8.95
N VAL A 21 -13.16 -9.55 9.79
CA VAL A 21 -12.36 -8.80 10.75
C VAL A 21 -13.16 -8.68 12.05
N ASP A 22 -12.55 -9.00 13.18
CA ASP A 22 -13.18 -9.14 14.48
C ASP A 22 -12.35 -8.42 15.57
N GLY A 23 -12.49 -7.10 15.63
CA GLY A 23 -11.87 -6.29 16.67
C GLY A 23 -10.36 -6.11 16.50
N ILE A 24 -9.85 -5.88 15.28
CA ILE A 24 -8.43 -5.62 15.05
C ILE A 24 -8.04 -4.25 15.60
N ASP A 25 -6.96 -4.24 16.41
CA ASP A 25 -6.29 -3.05 16.90
C ASP A 25 -4.86 -3.00 16.36
N PHE A 26 -4.43 -1.84 15.87
CA PHE A 26 -3.03 -1.55 15.56
C PHE A 26 -2.80 -0.04 15.38
N SER A 27 -1.52 0.36 15.50
CA SER A 27 -1.08 1.71 15.21
C SER A 27 0.16 1.75 14.33
N VAL A 28 0.25 2.77 13.46
CA VAL A 28 1.39 2.98 12.56
C VAL A 28 1.96 4.37 12.81
N ARG A 29 3.26 4.46 13.07
CA ARG A 29 3.95 5.71 13.31
C ARG A 29 4.39 6.36 12.00
N LYS A 30 4.48 7.68 12.00
CA LYS A 30 5.00 8.43 10.86
C LYS A 30 6.44 8.02 10.52
N GLY A 31 6.71 7.77 9.24
CA GLY A 31 8.06 7.44 8.73
C GLY A 31 8.50 5.99 8.95
N GLU A 32 7.63 5.10 9.47
CA GLU A 32 7.96 3.68 9.58
C GLU A 32 7.43 2.83 8.42
N SER A 33 8.01 1.66 8.22
CA SER A 33 7.38 0.57 7.49
C SER A 33 6.74 -0.41 8.46
N PHE A 34 5.46 -0.67 8.25
CA PHE A 34 4.61 -1.48 9.12
C PHE A 34 3.99 -2.65 8.36
N GLY A 35 4.10 -3.85 8.92
CA GLY A 35 3.61 -5.09 8.32
C GLY A 35 2.30 -5.58 8.93
N LEU A 36 1.33 -5.95 8.08
CA LEU A 36 0.21 -6.77 8.48
C LEU A 36 0.52 -8.21 8.08
N LEU A 37 0.96 -9.04 9.03
CA LEU A 37 1.36 -10.43 8.81
C LEU A 37 0.22 -11.38 9.14
N GLY A 38 0.01 -12.39 8.31
CA GLY A 38 -0.93 -13.47 8.62
C GLY A 38 -1.25 -14.35 7.42
N PRO A 39 -1.84 -15.53 7.63
CA PRO A 39 -2.19 -16.44 6.55
C PRO A 39 -3.25 -15.84 5.60
N ASN A 40 -3.45 -16.50 4.46
CA ASN A 40 -4.54 -16.13 3.56
C ASN A 40 -5.89 -16.27 4.28
N GLY A 41 -6.78 -15.28 4.07
CA GLY A 41 -8.07 -15.23 4.78
C GLY A 41 -8.00 -14.71 6.22
N ALA A 42 -6.83 -14.28 6.72
CA ALA A 42 -6.69 -13.74 8.09
C ALA A 42 -7.40 -12.40 8.33
N GLY A 43 -7.84 -11.68 7.29
CA GLY A 43 -8.48 -10.36 7.38
C GLY A 43 -7.59 -9.19 6.94
N LYS A 44 -6.35 -9.44 6.49
CA LYS A 44 -5.38 -8.40 6.07
C LYS A 44 -5.93 -7.47 4.99
N SER A 45 -6.31 -8.02 3.82
CA SER A 45 -6.85 -7.23 2.69
C SER A 45 -8.15 -6.53 3.05
N THR A 46 -9.00 -7.15 3.89
CA THR A 46 -10.24 -6.52 4.38
C THR A 46 -9.91 -5.31 5.26
N SER A 47 -8.94 -5.41 6.16
CA SER A 47 -8.45 -4.30 6.97
C SER A 47 -7.87 -3.18 6.09
N ILE A 48 -7.05 -3.51 5.10
CA ILE A 48 -6.50 -2.56 4.13
C ILE A 48 -7.61 -1.85 3.35
N ARG A 49 -8.65 -2.57 2.91
CA ARG A 49 -9.81 -1.95 2.23
C ARG A 49 -10.57 -1.00 3.14
N CYS A 50 -10.67 -1.28 4.44
CA CYS A 50 -11.23 -0.35 5.43
C CYS A 50 -10.36 0.92 5.58
N LEU A 51 -9.02 0.78 5.65
CA LEU A 51 -8.09 1.92 5.70
C LEU A 51 -8.21 2.83 4.48
N ASN A 52 -8.50 2.27 3.31
CA ASN A 52 -8.67 3.01 2.06
C ASN A 52 -10.13 3.45 1.82
N SER A 53 -11.02 3.26 2.78
CA SER A 53 -12.44 3.58 2.64
C SER A 53 -13.11 2.96 1.40
N LEU A 54 -12.59 1.82 0.94
CA LEU A 54 -13.20 1.01 -0.13
C LEU A 54 -14.38 0.20 0.40
N ILE A 55 -14.34 -0.17 1.67
CA ILE A 55 -15.44 -0.78 2.40
C ILE A 55 -15.60 -0.07 3.74
N LYS A 56 -16.85 0.10 4.17
CA LYS A 56 -17.17 0.66 5.49
C LYS A 56 -17.02 -0.43 6.54
N PRO A 57 -16.27 -0.21 7.64
CA PRO A 57 -16.29 -1.11 8.78
C PRO A 57 -17.67 -1.15 9.43
N ASP A 58 -18.03 -2.28 10.04
CA ASP A 58 -19.28 -2.45 10.77
C ASP A 58 -19.12 -2.05 12.25
N SER A 59 -17.87 -2.12 12.77
CA SER A 59 -17.53 -1.67 14.13
C SER A 59 -16.12 -1.08 14.15
N GLY A 60 -15.81 -0.39 15.25
CA GLY A 60 -14.51 0.22 15.48
C GLY A 60 -14.33 1.56 14.77
N THR A 61 -13.12 2.08 14.86
CA THR A 61 -12.74 3.37 14.29
C THR A 61 -11.37 3.31 13.60
N VAL A 62 -11.24 4.11 12.55
CA VAL A 62 -9.97 4.32 11.84
C VAL A 62 -9.69 5.82 11.79
N LYS A 63 -8.54 6.22 12.33
CA LYS A 63 -8.00 7.57 12.18
C LYS A 63 -6.71 7.51 11.37
N ILE A 64 -6.54 8.41 10.41
CA ILE A 64 -5.33 8.56 9.60
C ILE A 64 -4.99 10.05 9.56
N PHE A 65 -3.71 10.40 9.78
CA PHE A 65 -3.28 11.78 9.94
C PHE A 65 -4.02 12.54 11.06
N GLY A 66 -4.44 11.83 12.13
CA GLY A 66 -5.24 12.39 13.22
C GLY A 66 -6.74 12.52 12.93
N GLU A 67 -7.17 12.39 11.68
CA GLU A 67 -8.55 12.57 11.24
C GLU A 67 -9.28 11.24 11.08
N SER A 68 -10.60 11.22 11.32
CA SER A 68 -11.42 10.02 11.09
C SER A 68 -11.69 9.82 9.60
N ILE A 69 -11.40 8.63 9.08
CA ILE A 69 -11.66 8.27 7.67
C ILE A 69 -13.16 8.33 7.32
N ALA A 70 -14.04 8.19 8.31
CA ALA A 70 -15.47 8.23 8.10
C ALA A 70 -15.99 9.65 7.77
N THR A 71 -15.31 10.70 8.24
CA THR A 71 -15.74 12.09 8.10
C THR A 71 -14.83 12.94 7.22
N HIS A 72 -13.54 12.56 7.07
CA HIS A 72 -12.53 13.32 6.32
C HIS A 72 -11.93 12.51 5.15
N ARG A 73 -12.77 11.71 4.50
CA ARG A 73 -12.36 10.74 3.48
C ARG A 73 -11.52 11.36 2.35
N GLU A 74 -11.95 12.45 1.76
CA GLU A 74 -11.27 13.08 0.61
C GLU A 74 -9.91 13.65 0.99
N SER A 75 -9.83 14.38 2.10
CA SER A 75 -8.60 14.94 2.65
C SER A 75 -7.55 13.84 2.89
N ILE A 76 -7.98 12.73 3.52
CA ILE A 76 -7.12 11.60 3.84
C ILE A 76 -6.67 10.87 2.57
N LEU A 77 -7.61 10.49 1.68
CA LEU A 77 -7.29 9.70 0.49
C LEU A 77 -6.41 10.48 -0.50
N GLY A 78 -6.53 11.81 -0.56
CA GLY A 78 -5.64 12.67 -1.36
C GLY A 78 -4.17 12.61 -0.95
N ARG A 79 -3.85 12.04 0.22
CA ARG A 79 -2.49 11.87 0.77
C ARG A 79 -2.04 10.40 0.84
N ILE A 80 -2.89 9.48 0.39
CA ILE A 80 -2.60 8.03 0.37
C ILE A 80 -2.33 7.59 -1.06
N GLY A 81 -1.28 6.82 -1.26
CA GLY A 81 -1.07 6.00 -2.45
C GLY A 81 -1.28 4.53 -2.11
N SER A 82 -2.09 3.81 -2.87
CA SER A 82 -2.37 2.40 -2.57
C SER A 82 -2.40 1.50 -3.79
N ILE A 83 -1.94 0.26 -3.60
CA ILE A 83 -2.14 -0.85 -4.52
C ILE A 83 -2.84 -1.95 -3.73
N ILE A 84 -4.12 -2.22 -4.10
CA ILE A 84 -4.97 -3.20 -3.42
C ILE A 84 -5.42 -4.20 -4.45
N GLU A 85 -4.83 -4.98 -5.01
CA GLU A 85 -5.06 -5.88 -6.15
C GLU A 85 -4.09 -5.57 -7.29
N LYS A 86 -4.22 -6.33 -8.37
CA LYS A 86 -3.33 -6.15 -9.53
C LYS A 86 -3.64 -4.80 -10.19
N PRO A 87 -2.62 -4.01 -10.48
CA PRO A 87 -2.83 -2.76 -11.21
C PRO A 87 -3.35 -3.06 -12.62
N ASP A 88 -4.45 -2.41 -13.01
CA ASP A 88 -5.01 -2.52 -14.36
C ASP A 88 -4.91 -1.18 -15.08
N PHE A 89 -4.48 -1.23 -16.33
CA PHE A 89 -4.18 -0.09 -17.17
C PHE A 89 -4.78 -0.27 -18.56
N TYR A 90 -4.92 0.80 -19.31
CA TYR A 90 -5.35 0.76 -20.71
C TYR A 90 -4.28 0.09 -21.56
N LYS A 91 -4.55 -1.14 -22.01
CA LYS A 91 -3.60 -2.04 -22.66
C LYS A 91 -3.01 -1.47 -23.96
N TYR A 92 -3.80 -0.68 -24.69
CA TYR A 92 -3.42 -0.05 -25.96
C TYR A 92 -2.66 1.25 -25.82
N LEU A 93 -2.61 1.83 -24.60
CA LEU A 93 -1.87 3.04 -24.31
C LEU A 93 -0.44 2.74 -23.85
N SER A 94 0.45 3.72 -24.04
CA SER A 94 1.81 3.66 -23.51
C SER A 94 1.84 3.84 -21.99
N ALA A 95 2.98 3.48 -21.35
CA ALA A 95 3.20 3.72 -19.92
C ALA A 95 2.99 5.19 -19.56
N TYR A 96 3.58 6.10 -20.33
CA TYR A 96 3.42 7.54 -20.17
C TYR A 96 1.93 7.97 -20.22
N ARG A 97 1.19 7.52 -21.24
CA ARG A 97 -0.21 7.93 -21.42
C ARG A 97 -1.11 7.39 -20.29
N ASN A 98 -0.85 6.19 -19.83
CA ASN A 98 -1.55 5.65 -18.67
C ASN A 98 -1.32 6.54 -17.44
N LEU A 99 -0.08 6.84 -17.09
CA LEU A 99 0.23 7.70 -15.94
C LEU A 99 -0.33 9.13 -16.10
N GLU A 100 -0.29 9.69 -17.30
CA GLU A 100 -0.87 11.01 -17.58
C GLU A 100 -2.38 11.03 -17.28
N ILE A 101 -3.13 10.01 -17.70
CA ILE A 101 -4.56 9.90 -17.43
C ILE A 101 -4.81 9.78 -15.92
N PHE A 102 -4.11 8.88 -15.23
CA PHE A 102 -4.30 8.66 -13.80
C PHE A 102 -3.91 9.89 -12.97
N SER A 103 -2.89 10.65 -13.38
CA SER A 103 -2.54 11.89 -12.69
C SER A 103 -3.64 12.95 -12.79
N ARG A 104 -4.36 13.01 -13.92
CA ARG A 104 -5.51 13.91 -14.08
C ARG A 104 -6.70 13.45 -13.24
N ILE A 105 -6.98 12.14 -13.22
CA ILE A 105 -8.07 11.55 -12.42
C ILE A 105 -7.84 11.79 -10.92
N SER A 106 -6.59 11.76 -10.45
CA SER A 106 -6.26 12.04 -9.03
C SER A 106 -6.38 13.52 -8.63
N GLY A 107 -6.79 14.40 -9.54
CA GLY A 107 -6.91 15.83 -9.28
C GLY A 107 -5.57 16.58 -9.16
N LYS A 108 -4.44 15.90 -9.36
CA LYS A 108 -3.08 16.44 -9.31
C LYS A 108 -2.35 16.16 -10.63
N PRO A 109 -2.68 16.85 -11.72
CA PRO A 109 -2.08 16.58 -13.03
C PRO A 109 -0.58 16.78 -12.99
N SER A 110 0.17 15.76 -13.37
CA SER A 110 1.64 15.79 -13.45
C SER A 110 2.09 16.20 -14.82
N ASN A 111 3.13 17.04 -14.90
CA ASN A 111 3.75 17.37 -16.16
C ASN A 111 4.61 16.22 -16.71
N LYS A 112 5.01 16.32 -17.96
CA LYS A 112 5.78 15.27 -18.65
C LYS A 112 7.07 14.89 -17.91
N GLN A 113 7.79 15.87 -17.38
CA GLN A 113 9.06 15.62 -16.68
C GLN A 113 8.87 14.82 -15.40
N VAL A 114 7.81 15.11 -14.63
CA VAL A 114 7.47 14.37 -13.41
C VAL A 114 7.13 12.91 -13.74
N ILE A 115 6.35 12.66 -14.80
CA ILE A 115 6.00 11.31 -15.22
C ILE A 115 7.24 10.53 -15.66
N TYR A 116 8.14 11.14 -16.45
CA TYR A 116 9.39 10.49 -16.88
C TYR A 116 10.29 10.15 -15.70
N LYS A 117 10.50 11.09 -14.77
CA LYS A 117 11.27 10.85 -13.55
C LYS A 117 10.67 9.73 -12.69
N MET A 118 9.33 9.64 -12.63
CA MET A 118 8.66 8.59 -11.89
C MET A 118 8.85 7.22 -12.58
N LEU A 119 8.75 7.14 -13.91
CA LEU A 119 9.04 5.92 -14.65
C LEU A 119 10.50 5.47 -14.45
N GLU A 120 11.46 6.38 -14.49
CA GLU A 120 12.85 6.09 -14.19
C GLU A 120 13.02 5.60 -12.74
N PHE A 121 12.37 6.27 -11.77
CA PHE A 121 12.44 5.93 -10.35
C PHE A 121 11.99 4.48 -10.06
N VAL A 122 10.95 4.00 -10.77
CA VAL A 122 10.45 2.62 -10.63
C VAL A 122 11.15 1.62 -11.58
N GLY A 123 12.20 2.02 -12.30
CA GLY A 123 12.96 1.14 -13.20
C GLY A 123 12.24 0.86 -14.54
N LEU A 124 11.46 1.82 -15.04
CA LEU A 124 10.83 1.80 -16.36
C LEU A 124 11.37 2.92 -17.28
N GLY A 125 12.55 3.47 -16.96
CA GLY A 125 13.24 4.43 -17.84
C GLY A 125 13.51 3.84 -19.23
N GLY A 126 13.25 4.61 -20.29
CA GLY A 126 13.35 4.17 -21.68
C GLY A 126 12.13 3.39 -22.20
N ARG A 127 11.13 3.10 -21.34
CA ARG A 127 9.91 2.35 -21.67
C ARG A 127 8.65 3.22 -21.70
N GLU A 128 8.81 4.54 -21.68
CA GLU A 128 7.71 5.50 -21.56
C GLU A 128 6.70 5.40 -22.72
N ARG A 129 7.21 5.04 -23.90
CA ARG A 129 6.42 4.92 -25.14
C ARG A 129 5.89 3.50 -25.39
N ASP A 130 6.38 2.52 -24.67
CA ASP A 130 5.98 1.13 -24.86
C ASP A 130 4.54 0.93 -24.37
N LYS A 131 3.75 0.18 -25.14
CA LYS A 131 2.36 -0.14 -24.81
C LYS A 131 2.29 -1.09 -23.61
N PHE A 132 1.37 -0.83 -22.70
CA PHE A 132 1.16 -1.68 -21.51
C PHE A 132 0.87 -3.14 -21.86
N ALA A 133 0.23 -3.43 -22.99
CA ALA A 133 -0.02 -4.80 -23.45
C ALA A 133 1.27 -5.65 -23.56
N GLY A 134 2.40 -5.04 -23.90
CA GLY A 134 3.69 -5.71 -24.02
C GLY A 134 4.50 -5.82 -22.71
N PHE A 135 3.97 -5.34 -21.59
CA PHE A 135 4.68 -5.36 -20.32
C PHE A 135 4.66 -6.75 -19.68
N SER A 136 5.82 -7.17 -19.16
CA SER A 136 5.92 -8.32 -18.26
C SER A 136 5.16 -8.09 -16.96
N HIS A 137 4.96 -9.13 -16.16
CA HIS A 137 4.28 -9.00 -14.87
C HIS A 137 5.00 -8.00 -13.95
N GLY A 138 6.31 -8.10 -13.82
CA GLY A 138 7.12 -7.15 -13.03
C GLY A 138 7.06 -5.72 -13.57
N MET A 139 7.06 -5.50 -14.90
CA MET A 139 6.88 -4.17 -15.49
C MET A 139 5.50 -3.58 -15.19
N LYS A 140 4.45 -4.40 -15.20
CA LYS A 140 3.08 -3.98 -14.82
C LYS A 140 3.03 -3.55 -13.36
N GLN A 141 3.66 -4.31 -12.46
CA GLN A 141 3.76 -3.96 -11.04
C GLN A 141 4.53 -2.64 -10.84
N ARG A 142 5.67 -2.46 -11.53
CA ARG A 142 6.43 -1.21 -11.47
C ARG A 142 5.60 -0.01 -11.96
N LEU A 143 4.79 -0.17 -13.01
CA LEU A 143 3.90 0.89 -13.47
C LEU A 143 2.82 1.22 -12.44
N GLY A 144 2.25 0.21 -11.74
CA GLY A 144 1.35 0.40 -10.61
C GLY A 144 1.99 1.20 -9.49
N ASN A 145 3.23 0.87 -9.14
CA ASN A 145 3.99 1.65 -8.15
C ASN A 145 4.19 3.10 -8.61
N ALA A 146 4.51 3.33 -9.88
CA ALA A 146 4.62 4.68 -10.43
C ALA A 146 3.31 5.48 -10.30
N GLN A 147 2.17 4.86 -10.63
CA GLN A 147 0.85 5.47 -10.46
C GLN A 147 0.58 5.85 -9.00
N THR A 148 0.86 4.93 -8.08
CA THR A 148 0.66 5.11 -6.64
C THR A 148 1.47 6.29 -6.09
N LEU A 149 2.67 6.51 -6.61
CA LEU A 149 3.60 7.53 -6.13
C LEU A 149 3.47 8.88 -6.83
N LEU A 150 2.78 8.94 -7.96
CA LEU A 150 2.80 10.09 -8.87
C LEU A 150 2.29 11.40 -8.22
N HIS A 151 1.34 11.31 -7.30
CA HIS A 151 0.79 12.46 -6.57
C HIS A 151 1.54 12.78 -5.26
N ASN A 152 2.71 12.13 -5.05
CA ASN A 152 3.59 12.29 -3.88
C ASN A 152 2.88 12.05 -2.54
N PRO A 153 2.30 10.88 -2.28
CA PRO A 153 1.57 10.58 -1.06
C PRO A 153 2.48 10.59 0.18
N ASP A 154 1.89 10.85 1.36
CA ASP A 154 2.57 10.75 2.66
C ASP A 154 2.55 9.31 3.19
N LEU A 155 1.49 8.57 2.87
CA LEU A 155 1.24 7.17 3.26
C LEU A 155 1.11 6.30 2.02
N ILE A 156 1.80 5.17 2.02
CA ILE A 156 1.75 4.17 0.95
C ILE A 156 1.22 2.87 1.53
N ILE A 157 0.19 2.29 0.92
CA ILE A 157 -0.44 1.04 1.36
C ILE A 157 -0.36 0.02 0.23
N LEU A 158 0.27 -1.12 0.50
CA LEU A 158 0.52 -2.18 -0.47
C LEU A 158 -0.06 -3.51 0.03
N ASP A 159 -1.02 -4.07 -0.70
CA ASP A 159 -1.60 -5.38 -0.36
C ASP A 159 -0.86 -6.48 -1.11
N GLU A 160 -0.14 -7.35 -0.37
CA GLU A 160 0.64 -8.49 -0.90
C GLU A 160 1.55 -8.09 -2.09
N PRO A 161 2.43 -7.07 -1.97
CA PRO A 161 3.11 -6.45 -3.10
C PRO A 161 4.10 -7.36 -3.85
N THR A 162 4.52 -8.45 -3.24
CA THR A 162 5.50 -9.42 -3.78
C THR A 162 4.85 -10.65 -4.38
N THR A 163 3.55 -10.83 -4.18
CA THR A 163 2.84 -12.04 -4.63
C THR A 163 2.86 -12.19 -6.14
N GLY A 164 3.37 -13.35 -6.61
CA GLY A 164 3.45 -13.69 -8.03
C GLY A 164 4.60 -13.03 -8.77
N LEU A 165 5.53 -12.39 -8.08
CA LEU A 165 6.77 -11.89 -8.66
C LEU A 165 7.86 -12.97 -8.68
N ASP A 166 8.76 -12.85 -9.63
CA ASP A 166 10.02 -13.59 -9.64
C ASP A 166 10.99 -13.07 -8.53
N PRO A 167 12.06 -13.80 -8.22
CA PRO A 167 13.00 -13.39 -7.17
C PRO A 167 13.56 -11.98 -7.37
N GLN A 168 13.81 -11.57 -8.61
CA GLN A 168 14.30 -10.22 -8.89
C GLN A 168 13.24 -9.17 -8.62
N GLY A 169 11.99 -9.42 -8.99
CA GLY A 169 10.86 -8.53 -8.72
C GLY A 169 10.62 -8.32 -7.21
N ILE A 170 10.81 -9.35 -6.40
CA ILE A 170 10.74 -9.26 -4.93
C ILE A 170 11.83 -8.32 -4.39
N ILE A 171 13.07 -8.48 -4.88
CA ILE A 171 14.20 -7.59 -4.52
C ILE A 171 13.91 -6.14 -4.92
N ASP A 172 13.35 -5.93 -6.11
CA ASP A 172 13.05 -4.59 -6.62
C ASP A 172 11.98 -3.88 -5.76
N ILE A 173 10.91 -4.60 -5.39
CA ILE A 173 9.86 -4.05 -4.51
C ILE A 173 10.42 -3.71 -3.13
N ARG A 174 11.22 -4.60 -2.55
CA ARG A 174 11.90 -4.35 -1.28
C ARG A 174 12.75 -3.08 -1.34
N ASN A 175 13.61 -2.96 -2.35
CA ASN A 175 14.47 -1.80 -2.53
C ASN A 175 13.66 -0.52 -2.73
N LEU A 176 12.55 -0.57 -3.47
CA LEU A 176 11.64 0.56 -3.64
C LEU A 176 11.08 1.01 -2.30
N ILE A 177 10.56 0.08 -1.48
CA ILE A 177 9.99 0.40 -0.16
C ILE A 177 11.05 1.02 0.76
N LEU A 178 12.25 0.43 0.80
CA LEU A 178 13.36 0.96 1.61
C LEU A 178 13.78 2.38 1.16
N ARG A 179 13.83 2.65 -0.15
CA ARG A 179 14.09 3.98 -0.68
C ARG A 179 13.01 4.99 -0.29
N LEU A 180 11.74 4.63 -0.44
CA LEU A 180 10.61 5.49 -0.06
C LEU A 180 10.67 5.86 1.43
N LYS A 181 10.99 4.92 2.28
CA LYS A 181 11.13 5.13 3.72
C LYS A 181 12.37 5.97 4.05
N ASN A 182 13.55 5.53 3.62
CA ASN A 182 14.82 6.07 4.10
C ASN A 182 15.20 7.40 3.43
N GLU A 183 14.91 7.55 2.11
CA GLU A 183 15.27 8.75 1.34
C GLU A 183 14.16 9.79 1.29
N GLN A 184 12.89 9.36 1.35
CA GLN A 184 11.74 10.27 1.20
C GLN A 184 10.90 10.39 2.47
N ASN A 185 11.29 9.72 3.57
CA ASN A 185 10.60 9.72 4.87
C ASN A 185 9.09 9.39 4.74
N LYS A 186 8.73 8.50 3.82
CA LYS A 186 7.37 8.03 3.63
C LYS A 186 7.00 6.98 4.68
N THR A 187 5.74 6.95 5.06
CA THR A 187 5.18 5.85 5.85
C THR A 187 4.67 4.78 4.90
N VAL A 188 5.05 3.52 5.14
CA VAL A 188 4.62 2.40 4.30
C VAL A 188 3.92 1.35 5.15
N VAL A 189 2.74 0.94 4.72
CA VAL A 189 2.00 -0.20 5.27
C VAL A 189 1.92 -1.28 4.21
N LEU A 190 2.31 -2.50 4.55
CA LEU A 190 2.16 -3.62 3.62
C LEU A 190 1.60 -4.85 4.30
N SER A 191 0.85 -5.64 3.56
CA SER A 191 0.44 -6.97 3.99
C SER A 191 1.36 -8.03 3.39
N SER A 192 1.59 -9.10 4.13
CA SER A 192 2.24 -10.31 3.63
C SER A 192 1.80 -11.54 4.44
N HIS A 193 1.86 -12.70 3.81
CA HIS A 193 1.78 -13.99 4.50
C HIS A 193 3.18 -14.58 4.75
N ASN A 194 4.23 -13.91 4.29
CA ASN A 194 5.62 -14.33 4.41
C ASN A 194 6.36 -13.50 5.46
N LEU A 195 6.72 -14.15 6.57
CA LEU A 195 7.42 -13.53 7.68
C LEU A 195 8.80 -12.96 7.26
N ALA A 196 9.54 -13.69 6.42
CA ALA A 196 10.88 -13.26 5.98
C ALA A 196 10.83 -11.95 5.17
N GLU A 197 9.75 -11.68 4.43
CA GLU A 197 9.56 -10.40 3.75
C GLU A 197 9.33 -9.26 4.74
N ILE A 198 8.47 -9.49 5.75
CA ILE A 198 8.19 -8.49 6.80
C ILE A 198 9.46 -8.17 7.57
N GLU A 199 10.27 -9.18 7.91
CA GLU A 199 11.54 -9.01 8.63
C GLU A 199 12.53 -8.11 7.86
N LEU A 200 12.61 -8.27 6.54
CA LEU A 200 13.52 -7.50 5.70
C LEU A 200 13.08 -6.06 5.42
N ILE A 201 11.78 -5.75 5.55
CA ILE A 201 11.19 -4.49 5.09
C ILE A 201 10.67 -3.64 6.26
N CYS A 202 10.06 -4.28 7.27
CA CYS A 202 9.28 -3.60 8.28
C CYS A 202 10.05 -3.34 9.59
N ASN A 203 9.71 -2.25 10.26
CA ASN A 203 10.20 -1.93 11.60
C ASN A 203 9.34 -2.59 12.68
N ARG A 204 8.02 -2.52 12.47
CA ARG A 204 6.99 -3.05 13.34
C ARG A 204 5.98 -3.84 12.51
N MET A 205 5.27 -4.73 13.17
CA MET A 205 4.21 -5.51 12.56
C MET A 205 3.08 -5.79 13.54
N VAL A 206 1.93 -6.11 12.99
CA VAL A 206 0.83 -6.79 13.68
C VAL A 206 0.63 -8.17 13.06
N ILE A 207 0.52 -9.19 13.89
CA ILE A 207 0.15 -10.53 13.45
C ILE A 207 -1.36 -10.66 13.53
N ILE A 208 -1.97 -11.02 12.40
CA ILE A 208 -3.42 -11.17 12.26
C ILE A 208 -3.74 -12.63 11.96
N ASN A 209 -4.68 -13.19 12.71
CA ASN A 209 -5.20 -14.53 12.45
C ASN A 209 -6.71 -14.57 12.70
N LYS A 210 -7.45 -15.20 11.79
CA LYS A 210 -8.93 -15.36 11.89
C LYS A 210 -9.65 -14.05 12.25
N GLY A 211 -9.25 -12.96 11.60
CA GLY A 211 -9.87 -11.64 11.77
C GLY A 211 -9.43 -10.87 13.03
N ARG A 212 -8.54 -11.40 13.86
CA ARG A 212 -8.10 -10.76 15.12
C ARG A 212 -6.62 -10.43 15.11
N SER A 213 -6.25 -9.33 15.76
CA SER A 213 -4.86 -9.02 16.07
C SER A 213 -4.38 -9.92 17.22
N ILE A 214 -3.28 -10.63 17.01
CA ILE A 214 -2.70 -11.54 18.01
C ILE A 214 -1.64 -10.81 18.84
N VAL A 215 -0.74 -10.11 18.17
CA VAL A 215 0.34 -9.33 18.79
C VAL A 215 0.78 -8.22 17.86
N GLU A 216 1.15 -7.07 18.42
CA GLU A 216 1.77 -5.94 17.72
C GLU A 216 3.07 -5.58 18.43
N GLY A 217 4.14 -5.33 17.66
CA GLY A 217 5.43 -4.94 18.24
C GLY A 217 6.48 -4.69 17.17
N LYS A 218 7.71 -4.42 17.62
CA LYS A 218 8.86 -4.35 16.73
C LYS A 218 9.17 -5.75 16.19
N VAL A 219 9.52 -5.81 14.90
CA VAL A 219 9.88 -7.08 14.26
C VAL A 219 11.02 -7.77 15.04
N SER A 220 12.05 -7.02 15.46
CA SER A 220 13.18 -7.55 16.24
C SER A 220 12.85 -8.06 17.66
N GLU A 221 11.67 -7.74 18.18
CA GLU A 221 11.21 -8.18 19.51
C GLU A 221 10.23 -9.36 19.42
N LEU A 222 9.63 -9.58 18.25
CA LEU A 222 8.63 -10.62 17.99
C LEU A 222 9.22 -11.85 17.29
N MET A 223 10.49 -11.77 16.86
CA MET A 223 11.29 -12.84 16.28
C MET A 223 12.22 -13.45 17.31
#